data_0c33b5ccc4663efa5a87b93ef3c1c17b
#
_entry.id   0c33b5ccc4663efa5a87b93ef3c1c17b
#
_cell.length_a   1.000
_cell.length_b   1.000
_cell.length_c   1.000
_cell.angle_alpha   90.00
_cell.angle_beta   90.00
_cell.angle_gamma   90.00
#
_symmetry.space_group_name_H-M   'P 1'
#
loop_
_entity.id
_entity.type
_entity.pdbx_description
1 polymer ?
#
loop_
_entity_poly.entity_id
_entity_poly.type
_entity_poly.pdbx_seq_one_letter_code
_entity_poly.pdbx_strand_id
1 'polypeptide(L)'
;MFRTTIAAIAVLFIASTAHAEDAKNYYIEGQFGSTVNADDGRDNSSVMGLALGKDLGKVRVDLAGVRNSSGDNTSLGEVEVDSLVTGVYYDINTNSKFTPFVGINLGYGWADGTGVSTVDDAGFVYGASAGVGYAVADNIDLVARYQYLTSDDITVTNLSGTDNWDTQAITAGLRFKF
;
A
#
# COMPACT_ATOMS: atom_id res chain seq x y z
N MET A 1 3.18 21.43 -12.11
CA MET A 1 4.56 21.38 -11.58
C MET A 1 4.54 21.25 -10.05
N PHE A 2 3.75 20.27 -9.51
CA PHE A 2 3.56 20.04 -8.05
C PHE A 2 3.68 18.55 -7.68
N ARG A 3 4.40 17.76 -8.50
CA ARG A 3 4.34 16.28 -8.48
C ARG A 3 5.33 15.56 -7.54
N THR A 4 6.17 16.28 -6.78
CA THR A 4 7.27 15.62 -6.04
C THR A 4 7.20 15.78 -4.51
N THR A 5 6.15 16.37 -3.95
CA THR A 5 6.17 16.83 -2.56
C THR A 5 5.40 15.95 -1.56
N ILE A 6 4.59 14.99 -2.00
CA ILE A 6 3.68 14.27 -1.09
C ILE A 6 4.37 13.10 -0.36
N ALA A 7 5.35 12.46 -0.99
CA ALA A 7 6.10 11.37 -0.33
C ALA A 7 6.96 11.83 0.87
N ALA A 8 7.27 13.12 0.96
CA ALA A 8 8.13 13.67 2.01
C ALA A 8 7.39 14.06 3.30
N ILE A 9 6.06 14.21 3.25
CA ILE A 9 5.28 14.78 4.39
C ILE A 9 4.92 13.72 5.41
N ALA A 10 4.76 12.46 5.04
CA ALA A 10 4.42 11.37 5.97
C ALA A 10 5.56 11.06 6.96
N VAL A 11 6.81 11.32 6.60
CA VAL A 11 7.99 11.04 7.42
C VAL A 11 8.12 11.99 8.61
N LEU A 12 7.59 13.21 8.52
CA LEU A 12 7.80 14.24 9.54
C LEU A 12 6.87 14.18 10.76
N PHE A 13 5.71 13.50 10.64
CA PHE A 13 4.72 13.52 11.73
C PHE A 13 4.99 12.51 12.85
N ILE A 14 5.75 11.46 12.60
CA ILE A 14 6.05 10.42 13.62
C ILE A 14 7.34 10.77 14.38
N ALA A 15 8.24 11.53 13.79
CA ALA A 15 9.52 11.91 14.42
C ALA A 15 9.38 12.91 15.59
N SER A 16 8.26 13.62 15.72
CA SER A 16 8.10 14.68 16.72
C SER A 16 7.58 14.23 18.08
N THR A 17 7.18 12.95 18.23
CA THR A 17 6.62 12.42 19.49
C THR A 17 7.44 11.30 20.13
N ALA A 18 8.52 10.87 19.49
CA ALA A 18 9.37 9.82 20.04
C ALA A 18 10.29 10.40 21.14
N HIS A 19 9.91 10.26 22.40
CA HIS A 19 10.87 10.27 23.48
C HIS A 19 11.74 9.01 23.34
N ALA A 20 13.05 9.13 23.58
CA ALA A 20 14.06 8.11 23.30
C ALA A 20 13.82 6.73 24.00
N GLU A 21 12.92 6.65 24.94
CA GLU A 21 12.56 5.42 25.67
C GLU A 21 11.45 4.60 25.00
N ASP A 22 10.63 5.25 24.13
CA ASP A 22 9.52 4.61 23.37
C ASP A 22 9.92 4.22 21.93
N ALA A 23 11.16 4.42 21.53
CA ALA A 23 11.63 4.21 20.16
C ALA A 23 11.71 2.74 19.73
N LYS A 24 11.59 1.79 20.66
CA LYS A 24 11.89 0.37 20.43
C LYS A 24 10.85 -0.42 19.61
N ASN A 25 9.76 0.18 19.17
CA ASN A 25 8.68 -0.55 18.52
C ASN A 25 8.21 0.11 17.21
N TYR A 26 9.02 0.97 16.63
CA TYR A 26 8.71 1.56 15.32
C TYR A 26 9.36 0.77 14.20
N TYR A 27 8.77 0.86 13.02
CA TYR A 27 9.35 0.28 11.82
C TYR A 27 9.10 1.14 10.59
N ILE A 28 9.98 0.97 9.62
CA ILE A 28 9.78 1.40 8.24
C ILE A 28 9.68 0.16 7.36
N GLU A 29 8.77 0.16 6.40
CA GLU A 29 8.60 -0.94 5.46
C GLU A 29 8.53 -0.40 4.04
N GLY A 30 9.46 -0.86 3.19
CA GLY A 30 9.40 -0.66 1.75
C GLY A 30 8.82 -1.89 1.09
N GLN A 31 7.87 -1.71 0.16
CA GLN A 31 7.23 -2.80 -0.56
C GLN A 31 7.21 -2.53 -2.06
N PHE A 32 7.32 -3.61 -2.83
CA PHE A 32 7.21 -3.61 -4.28
C PHE A 32 6.50 -4.87 -4.75
N GLY A 33 5.71 -4.76 -5.80
CA GLY A 33 4.97 -5.88 -6.33
C GLY A 33 4.16 -5.56 -7.57
N SER A 34 3.12 -6.33 -7.80
CA SER A 34 2.26 -6.21 -8.96
C SER A 34 0.80 -6.42 -8.56
N THR A 35 -0.09 -5.79 -9.29
CA THR A 35 -1.51 -6.10 -9.20
C THR A 35 -1.77 -7.49 -9.78
N VAL A 36 -2.75 -8.18 -9.22
CA VAL A 36 -3.24 -9.47 -9.68
C VAL A 36 -4.70 -9.27 -10.04
N ASN A 37 -4.97 -8.94 -11.30
CA ASN A 37 -6.34 -8.81 -11.78
C ASN A 37 -6.82 -10.19 -12.25
N ALA A 38 -7.93 -10.64 -11.69
CA ALA A 38 -8.56 -11.91 -12.05
C ALA A 38 -9.31 -11.85 -13.38
N ASP A 39 -9.47 -10.70 -14.01
CA ASP A 39 -10.15 -10.53 -15.28
C ASP A 39 -9.18 -10.54 -16.46
N ASP A 40 -9.49 -11.39 -17.42
CA ASP A 40 -8.74 -11.60 -18.66
C ASP A 40 -8.51 -10.29 -19.42
N GLY A 41 -7.25 -9.89 -19.55
CA GLY A 41 -6.78 -8.91 -20.53
C GLY A 41 -6.34 -7.55 -19.99
N ARG A 42 -6.24 -7.35 -18.69
CA ARG A 42 -5.55 -6.17 -18.12
C ARG A 42 -4.10 -6.49 -17.82
N ASP A 43 -3.21 -5.64 -18.32
CA ASP A 43 -1.78 -5.71 -17.98
C ASP A 43 -1.58 -5.49 -16.47
N ASN A 44 -0.69 -6.29 -15.89
CA ASN A 44 -0.33 -6.16 -14.48
C ASN A 44 0.31 -4.79 -14.23
N SER A 45 -0.27 -4.02 -13.32
CA SER A 45 0.28 -2.75 -12.86
C SER A 45 1.35 -2.99 -11.80
N SER A 46 2.40 -2.17 -11.79
CA SER A 46 3.37 -2.21 -10.72
C SER A 46 2.83 -1.51 -9.47
N VAL A 47 3.14 -2.06 -8.31
CA VAL A 47 2.77 -1.51 -7.00
C VAL A 47 4.03 -1.25 -6.22
N MET A 48 4.19 -0.03 -5.71
CA MET A 48 5.25 0.30 -4.77
C MET A 48 4.70 1.09 -3.59
N GLY A 49 5.31 0.90 -2.42
CA GLY A 49 4.86 1.59 -1.23
C GLY A 49 5.95 1.75 -0.18
N LEU A 50 5.73 2.74 0.67
CA LEU A 50 6.53 3.01 1.84
C LEU A 50 5.60 3.22 3.02
N ALA A 51 5.83 2.47 4.11
CA ALA A 51 5.07 2.57 5.34
C ALA A 51 5.95 2.92 6.53
N LEU A 52 5.37 3.67 7.45
CA LEU A 52 5.89 3.91 8.78
C LEU A 52 4.88 3.38 9.79
N GLY A 53 5.33 2.56 10.73
CA GLY A 53 4.43 1.92 11.66
C GLY A 53 4.98 1.75 13.06
N LYS A 54 4.07 1.34 13.93
CA LYS A 54 4.35 0.98 15.31
C LYS A 54 3.87 -0.43 15.59
N ASP A 55 4.74 -1.22 16.19
CA ASP A 55 4.45 -2.56 16.68
C ASP A 55 4.01 -2.46 18.14
N LEU A 56 2.80 -2.93 18.43
CA LEU A 56 2.21 -2.97 19.77
C LEU A 56 2.17 -4.41 20.33
N GLY A 57 2.98 -5.30 19.77
CA GLY A 57 3.10 -6.70 20.12
C GLY A 57 2.30 -7.59 19.17
N LYS A 58 1.02 -7.84 19.46
CA LYS A 58 0.15 -8.63 18.57
C LYS A 58 -0.55 -7.78 17.52
N VAL A 59 -0.56 -6.48 17.70
CA VAL A 59 -1.21 -5.52 16.79
C VAL A 59 -0.16 -4.57 16.29
N ARG A 60 -0.17 -4.31 14.98
CA ARG A 60 0.64 -3.28 14.35
C ARG A 60 -0.28 -2.25 13.69
N VAL A 61 0.16 -1.01 13.71
CA VAL A 61 -0.51 0.11 13.02
C VAL A 61 0.51 0.81 12.14
N ASP A 62 0.15 1.10 10.92
CA ASP A 62 1.02 1.87 10.03
C ASP A 62 0.25 2.92 9.21
N LEU A 63 1.04 3.83 8.64
CA LEU A 63 0.63 4.76 7.62
C LEU A 63 1.51 4.51 6.40
N ALA A 64 0.90 4.17 5.28
CA ALA A 64 1.57 3.82 4.03
C ALA A 64 1.17 4.76 2.90
N GLY A 65 2.16 5.25 2.15
CA GLY A 65 1.95 5.77 0.81
C GLY A 65 2.10 4.63 -0.19
N VAL A 66 1.10 4.41 -1.02
CA VAL A 66 1.08 3.34 -2.03
C VAL A 66 0.83 3.96 -3.39
N ARG A 67 1.65 3.59 -4.37
CA ARG A 67 1.50 3.96 -5.78
C ARG A 67 1.24 2.72 -6.61
N ASN A 68 0.18 2.78 -7.40
CA ASN A 68 -0.14 1.82 -8.45
C ASN A 68 0.07 2.50 -9.80
N SER A 69 0.94 1.95 -10.65
CA SER A 69 1.19 2.47 -11.99
C SER A 69 0.87 1.39 -13.01
N SER A 70 -0.06 1.70 -13.91
CA SER A 70 -0.37 0.86 -15.08
C SER A 70 0.72 1.03 -16.12
N GLY A 71 1.33 -0.08 -16.55
CA GLY A 71 2.31 -0.07 -17.64
C GLY A 71 1.69 0.31 -18.98
N ASP A 72 2.43 1.09 -19.76
CA ASP A 72 2.04 1.58 -21.07
C ASP A 72 2.18 0.47 -22.14
N ASN A 73 1.16 -0.35 -22.35
CA ASN A 73 1.06 -1.27 -23.49
C ASN A 73 -0.20 -1.09 -24.33
N THR A 74 -1.04 -0.13 -24.02
CA THR A 74 -2.21 0.18 -24.84
C THR A 74 -2.27 1.66 -25.13
N SER A 75 -2.71 2.02 -26.35
CA SER A 75 -2.92 3.38 -26.84
C SER A 75 -3.92 4.22 -26.02
N LEU A 76 -4.22 3.83 -24.80
CA LEU A 76 -5.24 4.39 -23.92
C LEU A 76 -4.67 5.31 -22.82
N GLY A 77 -3.33 5.40 -22.69
CA GLY A 77 -2.68 6.27 -21.70
C GLY A 77 -2.31 5.55 -20.40
N GLU A 78 -1.50 6.23 -19.60
CA GLU A 78 -1.00 5.77 -18.29
C GLU A 78 -1.97 6.24 -17.19
N VAL A 79 -2.36 5.33 -16.31
CA VAL A 79 -3.16 5.64 -15.12
C VAL A 79 -2.31 5.36 -13.89
N GLU A 80 -2.10 6.40 -13.10
CA GLU A 80 -1.46 6.32 -11.79
C GLU A 80 -2.51 6.52 -10.69
N VAL A 81 -2.50 5.66 -9.69
CA VAL A 81 -3.32 5.83 -8.48
C VAL A 81 -2.39 5.89 -7.28
N ASP A 82 -2.32 7.05 -6.67
CA ASP A 82 -1.63 7.28 -5.41
C ASP A 82 -2.62 7.19 -4.25
N SER A 83 -2.24 6.53 -3.17
CA SER A 83 -3.06 6.44 -1.97
C SER A 83 -2.25 6.59 -0.70
N LEU A 84 -2.87 7.22 0.30
CA LEU A 84 -2.39 7.26 1.67
C LEU A 84 -3.30 6.39 2.52
N VAL A 85 -2.76 5.33 3.07
CA VAL A 85 -3.53 4.26 3.71
C VAL A 85 -3.01 4.01 5.11
N THR A 86 -3.91 3.97 6.09
CA THR A 86 -3.63 3.48 7.44
C THR A 86 -3.99 2.01 7.51
N GLY A 87 -3.04 1.19 7.96
CA GLY A 87 -3.22 -0.24 8.19
C GLY A 87 -3.28 -0.58 9.68
N VAL A 88 -4.16 -1.51 10.03
CA VAL A 88 -4.18 -2.16 11.35
C VAL A 88 -4.08 -3.66 11.12
N TYR A 89 -3.05 -4.28 11.68
CA TYR A 89 -2.72 -5.68 11.43
C TYR A 89 -2.68 -6.46 12.74
N TYR A 90 -3.14 -7.70 12.70
CA TYR A 90 -3.00 -8.66 13.77
C TYR A 90 -1.95 -9.70 13.40
N ASP A 91 -0.88 -9.80 14.19
CA ASP A 91 0.22 -10.73 14.01
C ASP A 91 -0.03 -12.03 14.76
N ILE A 92 0.06 -13.14 14.03
CA ILE A 92 -0.15 -14.49 14.56
C ILE A 92 1.20 -15.04 15.00
N ASN A 93 1.40 -15.17 16.31
CA ASN A 93 2.64 -15.73 16.85
C ASN A 93 2.70 -17.24 16.60
N THR A 94 3.70 -17.68 15.85
CA THR A 94 3.92 -19.10 15.53
C THR A 94 5.06 -19.74 16.31
N ASN A 95 5.71 -19.00 17.21
CA ASN A 95 6.95 -19.40 17.90
C ASN A 95 8.08 -19.80 16.91
N SER A 96 8.06 -19.21 15.72
CA SER A 96 9.07 -19.43 14.66
C SER A 96 9.51 -18.09 14.08
N LYS A 97 10.38 -18.13 13.07
CA LYS A 97 10.78 -16.92 12.32
C LYS A 97 9.68 -16.39 11.39
N PHE A 98 8.60 -17.14 11.20
CA PHE A 98 7.47 -16.75 10.38
C PHE A 98 6.38 -16.13 11.25
N THR A 99 5.92 -14.96 10.86
CA THR A 99 4.82 -14.23 11.51
C THR A 99 3.73 -13.95 10.48
N PRO A 100 2.75 -14.86 10.32
CA PRO A 100 1.57 -14.57 9.52
C PRO A 100 0.80 -13.39 10.11
N PHE A 101 0.13 -12.62 9.27
CA PHE A 101 -0.71 -11.51 9.70
C PHE A 101 -1.95 -11.35 8.82
N VAL A 102 -2.96 -10.75 9.39
CA VAL A 102 -4.15 -10.25 8.68
C VAL A 102 -4.41 -8.82 9.13
N GLY A 103 -5.00 -8.01 8.26
CA GLY A 103 -5.25 -6.61 8.59
C GLY A 103 -6.34 -5.99 7.76
N ILE A 104 -6.78 -4.82 8.21
CA ILE A 104 -7.69 -3.93 7.51
C ILE A 104 -6.96 -2.65 7.16
N ASN A 105 -7.39 -2.02 6.07
CA ASN A 105 -6.78 -0.82 5.53
C ASN A 105 -7.86 0.22 5.29
N LEU A 106 -7.59 1.47 5.66
CA LEU A 106 -8.46 2.61 5.44
C LEU A 106 -7.62 3.79 4.99
N GLY A 107 -8.08 4.52 3.98
CA GLY A 107 -7.29 5.62 3.46
C GLY A 107 -8.01 6.51 2.48
N TYR A 108 -7.23 7.27 1.75
CA TYR A 108 -7.69 8.16 0.70
C TYR A 108 -6.79 8.00 -0.52
N GLY A 109 -7.38 7.88 -1.70
CA GLY A 109 -6.68 7.70 -2.95
C GLY A 109 -6.94 8.84 -3.92
N TRP A 110 -5.97 9.07 -4.82
CA TRP A 110 -6.03 10.03 -5.91
C TRP A 110 -5.65 9.32 -7.20
N ALA A 111 -6.48 9.46 -8.20
CA ALA A 111 -6.24 8.91 -9.54
C ALA A 111 -5.87 10.03 -10.51
N ASP A 112 -4.73 9.91 -11.16
CA ASP A 112 -4.27 10.78 -12.24
C ASP A 112 -4.18 9.96 -13.52
N GLY A 113 -4.88 10.39 -14.59
CA GLY A 113 -4.83 9.76 -15.91
C GLY A 113 -4.33 10.73 -16.95
N THR A 114 -3.42 10.28 -17.83
CA THR A 114 -2.98 11.03 -19.02
C THR A 114 -3.28 10.19 -20.25
N GLY A 115 -4.16 10.68 -21.14
CA GLY A 115 -4.56 9.96 -22.36
C GLY A 115 -6.01 10.23 -22.75
N VAL A 116 -6.64 9.26 -23.38
CA VAL A 116 -8.04 9.37 -23.87
C VAL A 116 -9.05 9.35 -22.71
N SER A 117 -8.63 8.94 -21.51
CA SER A 117 -9.46 8.94 -20.30
C SER A 117 -8.86 9.90 -19.28
N THR A 118 -9.47 11.06 -19.13
CA THR A 118 -9.16 11.99 -18.02
C THR A 118 -9.85 11.43 -16.78
N VAL A 119 -9.09 10.88 -15.86
CA VAL A 119 -9.56 10.53 -14.53
C VAL A 119 -8.89 11.49 -13.57
N ASP A 120 -9.65 12.43 -13.04
CA ASP A 120 -9.24 13.33 -11.96
C ASP A 120 -10.25 13.10 -10.84
N ASP A 121 -10.07 11.97 -10.14
CA ASP A 121 -11.00 11.53 -9.12
C ASP A 121 -10.23 11.16 -7.86
N ALA A 122 -10.82 11.46 -6.71
CA ALA A 122 -10.23 11.18 -5.43
C ALA A 122 -11.30 10.71 -4.46
N GLY A 123 -11.01 9.65 -3.70
CA GLY A 123 -12.03 9.05 -2.87
C GLY A 123 -11.48 8.27 -1.69
N PHE A 124 -12.41 7.84 -0.86
CA PHE A 124 -12.12 7.00 0.28
C PHE A 124 -11.78 5.58 -0.18
N VAL A 125 -10.67 5.04 0.34
CA VAL A 125 -10.17 3.71 -0.01
C VAL A 125 -10.19 2.83 1.23
N TYR A 126 -10.71 1.62 1.09
CA TYR A 126 -10.75 0.64 2.17
C TYR A 126 -10.45 -0.77 1.66
N GLY A 127 -10.07 -1.66 2.57
CA GLY A 127 -9.77 -3.02 2.18
C GLY A 127 -9.16 -3.87 3.26
N ALA A 128 -8.59 -5.00 2.83
CA ALA A 128 -7.98 -5.98 3.72
C ALA A 128 -6.63 -6.44 3.18
N SER A 129 -5.80 -6.91 4.10
CA SER A 129 -4.48 -7.48 3.78
C SER A 129 -4.26 -8.76 4.54
N ALA A 130 -3.55 -9.69 3.93
CA ALA A 130 -3.01 -10.87 4.58
C ALA A 130 -1.58 -11.09 4.10
N GLY A 131 -0.74 -11.64 4.97
CA GLY A 131 0.65 -11.84 4.59
C GLY A 131 1.46 -12.61 5.62
N VAL A 132 2.77 -12.65 5.38
CA VAL A 132 3.73 -13.27 6.27
C VAL A 132 5.00 -12.46 6.34
N GLY A 133 5.48 -12.19 7.54
CA GLY A 133 6.82 -11.71 7.82
C GLY A 133 7.77 -12.88 8.07
N TYR A 134 9.00 -12.79 7.61
CA TYR A 134 10.09 -13.72 7.94
C TYR A 134 11.26 -12.95 8.53
N ALA A 135 11.58 -13.23 9.79
CA ALA A 135 12.68 -12.59 10.50
C ALA A 135 14.03 -13.08 9.95
N VAL A 136 14.69 -12.22 9.17
CA VAL A 136 16.04 -12.46 8.62
C VAL A 136 17.10 -12.14 9.68
N ALA A 137 16.88 -11.02 10.39
CA ALA A 137 17.70 -10.57 11.51
C ALA A 137 16.77 -10.03 12.62
N ASP A 138 17.32 -9.68 13.77
CA ASP A 138 16.55 -9.18 14.92
C ASP A 138 15.72 -7.92 14.58
N ASN A 139 16.23 -7.12 13.65
CA ASN A 139 15.62 -5.86 13.25
C ASN A 139 15.20 -5.80 11.78
N ILE A 140 15.28 -6.91 11.04
CA ILE A 140 14.93 -6.97 9.60
C ILE A 140 14.00 -8.14 9.33
N ASP A 141 12.85 -7.86 8.77
CA ASP A 141 11.92 -8.85 8.25
C ASP A 141 11.78 -8.73 6.73
N LEU A 142 11.75 -9.87 6.04
CA LEU A 142 11.16 -9.98 4.71
C LEU A 142 9.66 -10.10 4.88
N VAL A 143 8.89 -9.38 4.06
CA VAL A 143 7.43 -9.38 4.11
C VAL A 143 6.89 -9.78 2.75
N ALA A 144 5.97 -10.74 2.73
CA ALA A 144 5.12 -11.03 1.58
C ALA A 144 3.69 -10.69 1.96
N ARG A 145 2.99 -9.92 1.12
CA ARG A 145 1.64 -9.41 1.38
C ARG A 145 0.76 -9.57 0.17
N TYR A 146 -0.46 -10.03 0.40
CA TYR A 146 -1.59 -9.85 -0.49
C TYR A 146 -2.47 -8.73 0.08
N GLN A 147 -2.89 -7.80 -0.77
CA GLN A 147 -3.71 -6.67 -0.40
C GLN A 147 -4.86 -6.51 -1.38
N TYR A 148 -6.06 -6.32 -0.86
CA TYR A 148 -7.24 -5.90 -1.61
C TYR A 148 -7.64 -4.50 -1.14
N LEU A 149 -7.78 -3.56 -2.07
CA LEU A 149 -8.27 -2.21 -1.84
C LEU A 149 -9.39 -1.91 -2.83
N THR A 150 -10.40 -1.21 -2.37
CA THR A 150 -11.53 -0.75 -3.19
C THR A 150 -11.94 0.67 -2.79
N SER A 151 -12.62 1.35 -3.71
CA SER A 151 -13.20 2.67 -3.49
C SER A 151 -14.55 2.74 -4.21
N ASP A 152 -15.55 3.25 -3.52
CA ASP A 152 -16.87 3.50 -4.11
C ASP A 152 -16.96 4.88 -4.81
N ASP A 153 -16.00 5.78 -4.47
CA ASP A 153 -15.97 7.16 -4.97
C ASP A 153 -15.07 7.32 -6.22
N ILE A 154 -14.10 6.41 -6.40
CA ILE A 154 -13.19 6.45 -7.56
C ILE A 154 -13.78 5.58 -8.66
N THR A 155 -14.14 6.20 -9.77
CA THR A 155 -14.69 5.52 -10.93
C THR A 155 -13.69 5.49 -12.08
N VAL A 156 -13.50 4.32 -12.67
CA VAL A 156 -12.70 4.16 -13.88
C VAL A 156 -13.64 4.01 -15.06
N THR A 157 -13.69 5.03 -15.90
CA THR A 157 -14.47 5.00 -17.14
C THR A 157 -13.62 4.45 -18.27
N ASN A 158 -14.02 3.33 -18.83
CA ASN A 158 -13.43 2.76 -20.04
C ASN A 158 -14.49 2.62 -21.14
N LEU A 159 -14.11 2.18 -22.35
CA LEU A 159 -15.01 1.99 -23.49
C LEU A 159 -16.14 0.98 -23.24
N SER A 160 -16.12 0.24 -22.14
CA SER A 160 -17.09 -0.80 -21.79
C SER A 160 -18.05 -0.41 -20.66
N GLY A 161 -17.82 0.72 -19.97
CA GLY A 161 -18.67 1.17 -18.87
C GLY A 161 -17.92 1.90 -17.78
N THR A 162 -18.63 2.23 -16.70
CA THR A 162 -18.08 2.83 -15.48
C THR A 162 -18.11 1.78 -14.39
N ASP A 163 -16.98 1.45 -13.83
CA ASP A 163 -16.82 0.50 -12.72
C ASP A 163 -16.15 1.20 -11.53
N ASN A 164 -16.46 0.74 -10.32
CA ASN A 164 -15.76 1.14 -9.12
C ASN A 164 -14.30 0.67 -9.19
N TRP A 165 -13.40 1.49 -8.66
CA TRP A 165 -12.00 1.12 -8.61
C TRP A 165 -11.77 0.05 -7.54
N ASP A 166 -11.21 -1.07 -7.95
CA ASP A 166 -10.69 -2.10 -7.08
C ASP A 166 -9.31 -2.59 -7.53
N THR A 167 -8.49 -2.99 -6.60
CA THR A 167 -7.18 -3.52 -6.88
C THR A 167 -6.82 -4.66 -5.93
N GLN A 168 -6.25 -5.69 -6.51
CA GLN A 168 -5.64 -6.80 -5.80
C GLN A 168 -4.15 -6.78 -6.09
N ALA A 169 -3.32 -6.84 -5.07
CA ALA A 169 -1.88 -6.76 -5.24
C ALA A 169 -1.16 -7.84 -4.44
N ILE A 170 -0.08 -8.37 -5.00
CA ILE A 170 0.91 -9.16 -4.29
C ILE A 170 2.19 -8.35 -4.24
N THR A 171 2.70 -8.12 -3.04
CA THR A 171 3.93 -7.37 -2.81
C THR A 171 4.91 -8.16 -1.97
N ALA A 172 6.20 -7.91 -2.23
CA ALA A 172 7.31 -8.30 -1.37
C ALA A 172 7.97 -7.04 -0.81
N GLY A 173 8.45 -7.09 0.41
CA GLY A 173 9.03 -5.93 1.06
C GLY A 173 10.09 -6.27 2.09
N LEU A 174 10.73 -5.21 2.54
CA LEU A 174 11.66 -5.23 3.67
C LEU A 174 11.11 -4.31 4.76
N ARG A 175 11.02 -4.84 5.97
CA ARG A 175 10.67 -4.09 7.18
C ARG A 175 11.89 -3.98 8.07
N PHE A 176 12.25 -2.77 8.41
CA PHE A 176 13.29 -2.45 9.36
C PHE A 176 12.67 -1.93 10.66
N LYS A 177 12.98 -2.60 11.78
CA LYS A 177 12.49 -2.30 13.13
C LYS A 177 13.57 -1.55 13.93
N PHE A 178 13.17 -0.55 14.70
CA PHE A 178 14.09 0.28 15.53
C PHE A 178 13.41 0.76 16.81
#